data_01f9db82d2bce08c63c3f0b862911729
#
_entry.id   01f9db82d2bce08c63c3f0b862911729
#
_cell.length_a   1.000
_cell.length_b   1.000
_cell.length_c   1.000
_cell.angle_alpha   90.00
_cell.angle_beta   90.00
_cell.angle_gamma   90.00
#
_symmetry.space_group_name_H-M   'P 1'
#
loop_
_entity.id
_entity.type
_entity.pdbx_description
1 polymer ?
#
loop_
_entity_poly.entity_id
_entity_poly.type
_entity_poly.pdbx_seq_one_letter_code
_entity_poly.pdbx_strand_id
1 'polypeptide(L)'
;MFEFSDFYDYCRQNQVDVIPFIGCPQPGATVRDQGFYAVFLDFSKICSTRVLRGVCCHELGHAATGALHKVDSPFELIERSEYRADKWVAEHFLTQEDFREAFQGGCRELWQLAEYFDMPESDVQKALTYWTERKGIDFMSE
;
A
#
# COMPACT_ATOMS: atom_id res chain seq x y z
N MET A 1 11.87 2.06 -3.60
CA MET A 1 10.71 2.85 -3.15
C MET A 1 9.64 2.86 -4.23
N PHE A 2 8.39 3.10 -3.83
CA PHE A 2 7.27 3.10 -4.77
C PHE A 2 7.30 4.32 -5.69
N GLU A 3 7.10 4.09 -7.00
CA GLU A 3 6.89 5.11 -8.01
C GLU A 3 5.59 4.85 -8.75
N PHE A 4 4.94 5.91 -9.26
CA PHE A 4 3.70 5.74 -10.04
C PHE A 4 3.91 4.85 -11.26
N SER A 5 5.11 4.86 -11.84
CA SER A 5 5.45 3.97 -12.95
C SER A 5 5.35 2.51 -12.54
N ASP A 6 5.69 2.16 -11.30
CA ASP A 6 5.55 0.79 -10.79
C ASP A 6 4.09 0.35 -10.83
N PHE A 7 3.18 1.23 -10.42
CA PHE A 7 1.75 0.96 -10.44
C PHE A 7 1.22 0.75 -11.86
N TYR A 8 1.52 1.67 -12.76
CA TYR A 8 1.03 1.59 -14.13
C TYR A 8 1.66 0.44 -14.91
N ASP A 9 2.94 0.16 -14.69
CA ASP A 9 3.62 -0.96 -15.32
C ASP A 9 3.02 -2.29 -14.87
N TYR A 10 2.78 -2.44 -13.57
CA TYR A 10 2.13 -3.63 -13.04
C TYR A 10 0.73 -3.81 -13.64
N CYS A 11 -0.07 -2.76 -13.66
CA CYS A 11 -1.42 -2.81 -14.19
C CYS A 11 -1.43 -3.19 -15.67
N ARG A 12 -0.52 -2.60 -16.45
CA ARG A 12 -0.41 -2.92 -17.87
C ARG A 12 0.02 -4.36 -18.10
N GLN A 13 1.03 -4.81 -17.38
CA GLN A 13 1.58 -6.17 -17.54
C GLN A 13 0.61 -7.26 -17.07
N ASN A 14 -0.24 -6.95 -16.12
CA ASN A 14 -1.16 -7.91 -15.50
C ASN A 14 -2.61 -7.68 -15.90
N GLN A 15 -2.85 -6.80 -16.88
CA GLN A 15 -4.19 -6.51 -17.41
C GLN A 15 -5.17 -6.04 -16.33
N VAL A 16 -4.69 -5.16 -15.46
CA VAL A 16 -5.51 -4.52 -14.44
C VAL A 16 -6.00 -3.18 -14.97
N ASP A 17 -7.31 -3.00 -15.08
CA ASP A 17 -7.88 -1.74 -15.50
C ASP A 17 -7.85 -0.72 -14.37
N VAL A 18 -7.51 0.53 -14.68
CA VAL A 18 -7.55 1.64 -13.73
C VAL A 18 -8.68 2.55 -14.14
N ILE A 19 -9.69 2.69 -13.28
CA ILE A 19 -10.93 3.36 -13.60
C ILE A 19 -11.18 4.51 -12.62
N PRO A 20 -11.15 5.77 -13.09
CA PRO A 20 -11.62 6.89 -12.27
C PRO A 20 -13.11 6.78 -12.03
N PHE A 21 -13.55 6.92 -10.78
CA PHE A 21 -14.96 6.77 -10.43
C PHE A 21 -15.28 7.57 -9.19
N ILE A 22 -16.21 8.52 -9.29
CA ILE A 22 -16.66 9.34 -8.17
C ILE A 22 -17.77 8.61 -7.44
N GLY A 23 -17.71 8.60 -6.10
CA GLY A 23 -18.74 7.97 -5.27
C GLY A 23 -18.34 6.64 -4.67
N CYS A 24 -17.05 6.28 -4.71
CA CYS A 24 -16.55 5.11 -3.99
C CYS A 24 -16.65 5.36 -2.48
N PRO A 25 -16.94 4.32 -1.67
CA PRO A 25 -16.90 4.45 -0.21
C PRO A 25 -15.52 4.82 0.32
N GLN A 26 -14.45 4.38 -0.37
CA GLN A 26 -13.06 4.64 -0.03
C GLN A 26 -12.37 5.36 -1.19
N PRO A 27 -11.20 5.98 -0.96
CA PRO A 27 -10.44 6.62 -2.04
C PRO A 27 -10.05 5.69 -3.18
N GLY A 28 -9.89 4.41 -2.88
CA GLY A 28 -9.60 3.39 -3.89
C GLY A 28 -10.27 2.08 -3.56
N ALA A 29 -10.47 1.26 -4.57
CA ALA A 29 -11.03 -0.09 -4.41
C ALA A 29 -10.51 -0.99 -5.50
N THR A 30 -10.19 -2.23 -5.14
CA THR A 30 -9.80 -3.27 -6.09
C THR A 30 -10.92 -4.27 -6.20
N VAL A 31 -11.34 -4.55 -7.42
CA VAL A 31 -12.46 -5.46 -7.73
C VAL A 31 -11.97 -6.53 -8.70
N ARG A 32 -12.45 -7.75 -8.52
CA ARG A 32 -12.24 -8.84 -9.46
C ARG A 32 -13.58 -9.25 -10.06
N ASP A 33 -13.62 -9.33 -11.39
CA ASP A 33 -14.79 -9.78 -12.13
C ASP A 33 -14.32 -10.68 -13.26
N GLN A 34 -14.86 -11.91 -13.32
CA GLN A 34 -14.56 -12.90 -14.36
C GLN A 34 -13.05 -13.12 -14.55
N GLY A 35 -12.29 -13.11 -13.47
CA GLY A 35 -10.85 -13.33 -13.48
C GLY A 35 -10.00 -12.12 -13.80
N PHE A 36 -10.62 -10.98 -14.10
CA PHE A 36 -9.92 -9.73 -14.35
C PHE A 36 -10.03 -8.79 -13.15
N TYR A 37 -8.99 -8.00 -12.94
CA TYR A 37 -8.95 -7.01 -11.86
C TYR A 37 -9.17 -5.62 -12.41
N ALA A 38 -9.84 -4.79 -11.61
CA ALA A 38 -9.96 -3.35 -11.85
C ALA A 38 -9.68 -2.60 -10.55
N VAL A 39 -8.95 -1.50 -10.66
CA VAL A 39 -8.69 -0.58 -9.55
C VAL A 39 -9.49 0.69 -9.83
N PHE A 40 -10.42 1.01 -8.92
CA PHE A 40 -11.19 2.24 -8.97
C PHE A 40 -10.50 3.28 -8.10
N LEU A 41 -10.35 4.50 -8.63
CA LEU A 41 -9.74 5.61 -7.90
C LEU A 41 -10.74 6.77 -7.86
N ASP A 42 -11.10 7.20 -6.65
CA ASP A 42 -11.98 8.35 -6.44
C ASP A 42 -11.13 9.58 -6.13
N PHE A 43 -10.81 10.33 -7.17
CA PHE A 43 -9.96 11.51 -7.04
C PHE A 43 -10.61 12.62 -6.21
N SER A 44 -11.94 12.59 -6.00
CA SER A 44 -12.61 13.55 -5.11
C SER A 44 -12.23 13.34 -3.64
N LYS A 45 -11.70 12.17 -3.29
CA LYS A 45 -11.28 11.80 -1.94
C LYS A 45 -9.76 11.78 -1.77
N ILE A 46 -9.02 12.15 -2.82
CA ILE A 46 -7.55 12.12 -2.84
C ILE A 46 -7.05 13.56 -2.88
N CYS A 47 -6.54 14.06 -1.74
CA CYS A 47 -6.23 15.48 -1.58
C CYS A 47 -4.80 15.86 -1.97
N SER A 48 -3.91 14.88 -2.22
CA SER A 48 -2.51 15.17 -2.54
C SER A 48 -1.88 14.01 -3.32
N THR A 49 -0.73 14.25 -3.92
CA THR A 49 0.04 13.20 -4.60
C THR A 49 0.53 12.15 -3.60
N ARG A 50 0.87 12.57 -2.38
CA ARG A 50 1.29 11.63 -1.32
C ARG A 50 0.16 10.66 -0.99
N VAL A 51 -1.06 11.16 -0.85
CA VAL A 51 -2.23 10.30 -0.61
C VAL A 51 -2.47 9.39 -1.81
N LEU A 52 -2.35 9.90 -3.02
CA LEU A 52 -2.51 9.09 -4.23
C LEU A 52 -1.48 7.95 -4.28
N ARG A 53 -0.24 8.22 -3.92
CA ARG A 53 0.80 7.18 -3.85
C ARG A 53 0.40 6.07 -2.89
N GLY A 54 -0.10 6.44 -1.71
CA GLY A 54 -0.57 5.47 -0.72
C GLY A 54 -1.74 4.64 -1.23
N VAL A 55 -2.72 5.28 -1.85
CA VAL A 55 -3.89 4.60 -2.41
C VAL A 55 -3.48 3.62 -3.51
N CYS A 56 -2.69 4.07 -4.47
CA CYS A 56 -2.21 3.23 -5.57
C CYS A 56 -1.43 2.03 -5.05
N CYS A 57 -0.53 2.25 -4.11
CA CYS A 57 0.29 1.20 -3.53
C CYS A 57 -0.57 0.16 -2.80
N HIS A 58 -1.54 0.62 -2.01
CA HIS A 58 -2.46 -0.25 -1.27
C HIS A 58 -3.32 -1.11 -2.20
N GLU A 59 -3.92 -0.50 -3.22
CA GLU A 59 -4.75 -1.23 -4.17
C GLU A 59 -3.92 -2.20 -5.01
N LEU A 60 -2.69 -1.84 -5.31
CA LEU A 60 -1.76 -2.76 -5.98
C LEU A 60 -1.51 -4.01 -5.13
N GLY A 61 -1.38 -3.83 -3.81
CA GLY A 61 -1.25 -4.95 -2.88
C GLY A 61 -2.43 -5.90 -2.94
N HIS A 62 -3.64 -5.38 -3.02
CA HIS A 62 -4.85 -6.21 -3.20
C HIS A 62 -4.85 -6.94 -4.54
N ALA A 63 -4.52 -6.25 -5.62
CA ALA A 63 -4.48 -6.86 -6.95
C ALA A 63 -3.42 -7.96 -7.04
N ALA A 64 -2.24 -7.71 -6.49
CA ALA A 64 -1.11 -8.63 -6.58
C ALA A 64 -1.32 -9.90 -5.75
N THR A 65 -1.97 -9.78 -4.59
CA THR A 65 -2.19 -10.91 -3.68
C THR A 65 -3.50 -11.64 -3.94
N GLY A 66 -4.43 -11.01 -4.66
CA GLY A 66 -5.80 -11.51 -4.77
C GLY A 66 -6.56 -11.46 -3.45
N ALA A 67 -6.02 -10.75 -2.46
CA ALA A 67 -6.61 -10.66 -1.12
C ALA A 67 -7.73 -9.61 -1.13
N LEU A 68 -8.93 -10.02 -1.49
CA LEU A 68 -10.10 -9.16 -1.60
C LEU A 68 -11.15 -9.58 -0.58
N HIS A 69 -12.02 -8.64 -0.22
CA HIS A 69 -13.16 -8.90 0.64
C HIS A 69 -14.36 -8.07 0.16
N LYS A 70 -15.56 -8.52 0.53
CA LYS A 70 -16.78 -7.77 0.28
C LYS A 70 -17.03 -6.80 1.43
N VAL A 71 -17.81 -5.76 1.17
CA VAL A 71 -18.16 -4.76 2.20
C VAL A 71 -18.81 -5.40 3.42
N ASP A 72 -19.62 -6.43 3.20
CA ASP A 72 -20.34 -7.17 4.24
C ASP A 72 -19.60 -8.41 4.74
N SER A 73 -18.33 -8.58 4.39
CA SER A 73 -17.54 -9.71 4.87
C SER A 73 -17.32 -9.63 6.38
N PRO A 74 -17.20 -10.80 7.06
CA PRO A 74 -16.81 -10.80 8.47
C PRO A 74 -15.52 -10.05 8.72
N PHE A 75 -15.43 -9.40 9.87
CA PHE A 75 -14.29 -8.57 10.24
C PHE A 75 -12.95 -9.30 10.12
N GLU A 76 -12.94 -10.58 10.54
CA GLU A 76 -11.71 -11.39 10.46
C GLU A 76 -11.21 -11.57 9.01
N LEU A 77 -12.12 -11.72 8.04
CA LEU A 77 -11.75 -11.85 6.64
C LEU A 77 -11.23 -10.52 6.08
N ILE A 78 -11.81 -9.40 6.52
CA ILE A 78 -11.35 -8.07 6.14
C ILE A 78 -9.93 -7.86 6.66
N GLU A 79 -9.67 -8.17 7.93
CA GLU A 79 -8.34 -8.03 8.53
C GLU A 79 -7.29 -8.88 7.80
N ARG A 80 -7.62 -10.12 7.44
CA ARG A 80 -6.71 -10.99 6.71
C ARG A 80 -6.39 -10.44 5.33
N SER A 81 -7.41 -9.94 4.63
CA SER A 81 -7.25 -9.35 3.31
C SER A 81 -6.35 -8.12 3.38
N GLU A 82 -6.61 -7.23 4.32
CA GLU A 82 -5.81 -6.03 4.52
C GLU A 82 -4.38 -6.37 4.92
N TYR A 83 -4.19 -7.31 5.84
CA TYR A 83 -2.86 -7.72 6.27
C TYR A 83 -2.03 -8.28 5.10
N ARG A 84 -2.63 -9.12 4.26
CA ARG A 84 -1.93 -9.70 3.11
C ARG A 84 -1.50 -8.62 2.12
N ALA A 85 -2.38 -7.66 1.86
CA ALA A 85 -2.04 -6.53 0.99
C ALA A 85 -0.92 -5.68 1.58
N ASP A 86 -1.02 -5.35 2.87
CA ASP A 86 -0.02 -4.55 3.57
C ASP A 86 1.34 -5.25 3.61
N LYS A 87 1.36 -6.55 3.85
CA LYS A 87 2.58 -7.36 3.83
C LYS A 87 3.24 -7.31 2.45
N TRP A 88 2.45 -7.47 1.39
CA TRP A 88 2.97 -7.41 0.04
C TRP A 88 3.59 -6.05 -0.26
N VAL A 89 2.92 -4.96 0.15
CA VAL A 89 3.43 -3.60 -0.02
C VAL A 89 4.76 -3.43 0.72
N ALA A 90 4.82 -3.89 1.97
CA ALA A 90 6.05 -3.79 2.76
C ALA A 90 7.21 -4.54 2.08
N GLU A 91 6.96 -5.73 1.58
CA GLU A 91 8.00 -6.56 0.97
C GLU A 91 8.47 -6.03 -0.39
N HIS A 92 7.64 -5.25 -1.10
CA HIS A 92 7.96 -4.79 -2.45
C HIS A 92 8.33 -3.31 -2.52
N PHE A 93 7.70 -2.45 -1.70
CA PHE A 93 7.84 -1.00 -1.86
C PHE A 93 8.29 -0.25 -0.61
N LEU A 94 8.16 -0.84 0.57
CA LEU A 94 8.64 -0.26 1.82
C LEU A 94 9.48 -1.32 2.53
N THR A 95 10.61 -1.65 1.91
CA THR A 95 11.41 -2.82 2.27
C THR A 95 12.25 -2.58 3.51
N GLN A 96 12.74 -3.68 4.08
CA GLN A 96 13.69 -3.62 5.20
C GLN A 96 14.89 -2.74 4.86
N GLU A 97 15.44 -2.90 3.65
CA GLU A 97 16.58 -2.10 3.20
C GLU A 97 16.24 -0.62 3.11
N ASP A 98 15.05 -0.30 2.61
CA ASP A 98 14.59 1.09 2.51
C ASP A 98 14.52 1.74 3.90
N PHE A 99 13.98 1.03 4.89
CA PHE A 99 13.93 1.52 6.27
C PHE A 99 15.32 1.66 6.87
N ARG A 100 16.20 0.69 6.62
CA ARG A 100 17.58 0.77 7.11
C ARG A 100 18.28 2.01 6.58
N GLU A 101 18.15 2.28 5.29
CA GLU A 101 18.74 3.47 4.68
C GLU A 101 18.13 4.75 5.26
N ALA A 102 16.82 4.79 5.48
CA ALA A 102 16.15 5.94 6.06
C ALA A 102 16.67 6.24 7.48
N PHE A 103 16.79 5.22 8.32
CA PHE A 103 17.31 5.38 9.68
C PHE A 103 18.79 5.78 9.67
N GLN A 104 19.59 5.20 8.80
CA GLN A 104 21.00 5.57 8.65
C GLN A 104 21.14 7.02 8.17
N GLY A 105 20.20 7.49 7.37
CA GLY A 105 20.18 8.87 6.87
C GLY A 105 19.67 9.88 7.89
N GLY A 106 19.30 9.47 9.08
CA GLY A 106 18.93 10.37 10.17
C GLY A 106 17.46 10.38 10.56
N CYS A 107 16.60 9.63 9.87
CA CYS A 107 15.18 9.55 10.26
C CYS A 107 15.05 8.92 11.63
N ARG A 108 14.14 9.48 12.46
CA ARG A 108 13.86 8.95 13.80
C ARG A 108 12.36 8.92 14.10
N GLU A 109 11.60 9.85 13.55
CA GLU A 109 10.19 10.02 13.80
C GLU A 109 9.37 9.53 12.61
N LEU A 110 8.11 9.12 12.86
CA LEU A 110 7.23 8.63 11.81
C LEU A 110 7.04 9.66 10.69
N TRP A 111 6.89 10.94 11.03
CA TRP A 111 6.70 11.98 10.02
C TRP A 111 7.92 12.13 9.11
N GLN A 112 9.13 11.87 9.63
CA GLN A 112 10.37 11.90 8.84
C GLN A 112 10.39 10.75 7.84
N LEU A 113 9.98 9.55 8.28
CA LEU A 113 9.85 8.39 7.42
C LEU A 113 8.81 8.62 6.33
N ALA A 114 7.68 9.23 6.69
CA ALA A 114 6.63 9.55 5.72
C ALA A 114 7.14 10.52 4.65
N GLU A 115 7.94 11.51 5.03
CA GLU A 115 8.59 12.40 4.06
C GLU A 115 9.61 11.67 3.21
N TYR A 116 10.42 10.82 3.82
CA TYR A 116 11.45 10.05 3.12
C TYR A 116 10.84 9.18 2.02
N PHE A 117 9.76 8.47 2.34
CA PHE A 117 9.08 7.59 1.39
C PHE A 117 8.08 8.31 0.51
N ASP A 118 7.71 9.54 0.86
CA ASP A 118 6.62 10.28 0.23
C ASP A 118 5.33 9.46 0.22
N MET A 119 4.99 8.94 1.40
CA MET A 119 3.82 8.09 1.64
C MET A 119 3.08 8.59 2.89
N PRO A 120 1.77 8.35 2.99
CA PRO A 120 1.05 8.67 4.22
C PRO A 120 1.63 7.96 5.43
N GLU A 121 1.60 8.62 6.59
CA GLU A 121 2.13 8.08 7.83
C GLU A 121 1.53 6.71 8.18
N SER A 122 0.22 6.55 7.92
CA SER A 122 -0.47 5.29 8.22
C SER A 122 0.10 4.12 7.43
N ASP A 123 0.44 4.34 6.16
CA ASP A 123 1.01 3.29 5.31
C ASP A 123 2.43 2.95 5.76
N VAL A 124 3.22 3.96 6.08
CA VAL A 124 4.59 3.77 6.57
C VAL A 124 4.57 3.04 7.92
N GLN A 125 3.64 3.41 8.81
CA GLN A 125 3.51 2.75 10.11
C GLN A 125 3.18 1.26 9.97
N LYS A 126 2.29 0.91 9.07
CA LYS A 126 1.94 -0.49 8.81
C LYS A 126 3.15 -1.30 8.35
N ALA A 127 3.94 -0.75 7.44
CA ALA A 127 5.15 -1.41 6.96
C ALA A 127 6.20 -1.52 8.06
N LEU A 128 6.40 -0.47 8.83
CA LEU A 128 7.34 -0.47 9.95
C LEU A 128 6.95 -1.51 10.99
N THR A 129 5.68 -1.59 11.33
CA THR A 129 5.14 -2.60 12.27
C THR A 129 5.38 -4.01 11.74
N TYR A 130 5.18 -4.24 10.46
CA TYR A 130 5.47 -5.53 9.84
C TYR A 130 6.94 -5.94 10.06
N TRP A 131 7.89 -5.03 9.76
CA TRP A 131 9.31 -5.37 9.89
C TRP A 131 9.75 -5.51 11.34
N THR A 132 9.27 -4.64 12.24
CA THR A 132 9.71 -4.65 13.64
C THR A 132 9.01 -5.73 14.47
N GLU A 133 7.69 -5.85 14.35
CA GLU A 133 6.91 -6.76 15.20
C GLU A 133 6.78 -8.16 14.61
N ARG A 134 6.52 -8.27 13.31
CA ARG A 134 6.34 -9.58 12.67
C ARG A 134 7.65 -10.24 12.30
N LYS A 135 8.62 -9.47 11.82
CA LYS A 135 9.93 -9.99 11.40
C LYS A 135 11.00 -9.82 12.46
N GLY A 136 10.73 -9.08 13.53
CA GLY A 136 11.64 -8.93 14.64
C GLY A 136 12.89 -8.09 14.33
N ILE A 137 12.83 -7.21 13.34
CA ILE A 137 13.97 -6.38 12.96
C ILE A 137 14.10 -5.21 13.93
N ASP A 138 15.30 -5.01 14.44
CA ASP A 138 15.62 -3.83 15.27
C ASP A 138 16.53 -2.90 14.47
N PHE A 139 15.91 -1.84 13.92
CA PHE A 139 16.64 -0.86 13.12
C PHE A 139 17.54 0.06 13.96
N MET A 140 17.30 0.11 15.27
CA MET A 140 18.02 1.03 16.17
C MET A 140 19.28 0.45 16.75
N SER A 141 19.47 -0.86 16.69
CA SER A 141 20.66 -1.53 17.26
C SER A 141 21.83 -1.55 16.28
N GLU A 142 21.66 -1.07 15.08
CA GLU A 142 22.69 -1.08 14.02
C GLU A 142 23.51 0.19 13.97
#